data_917a9f8384b8e5f6bb5cb13841dba431
#
_entry.id   917a9f8384b8e5f6bb5cb13841dba431
#
_cell.length_a   1.000
_cell.length_b   1.000
_cell.length_c   1.000
_cell.angle_alpha   90.00
_cell.angle_beta   90.00
_cell.angle_gamma   90.00
#
_symmetry.space_group_name_H-M   'P 1'
#
loop_
_entity.id
_entity.type
_entity.pdbx_description
1 polymer ?
#
loop_
_entity_poly.entity_id
_entity_poly.type
_entity_poly.pdbx_seq_one_letter_code
_entity_poly.pdbx_strand_id
1 'polypeptide(L)'
;LNHELLIHGMVEKPLKLSIADLKRFPATTRTGFIECSGNLNTRAGEEATPQMLCGLTSQSEWTGVAVSTLLREVGLKPKASWCLAEGADAALMSRSVPVEKLLDDAMVVYAQNGEALRPGQGYPIRLLLPGWEGNTHIKWLRRLELSDAPFMTREETSKYTDPMKNDTARQFSVVMDARSVITYPTYPAELESGWHEI
;
A
#
# COMPACT_ATOMS: atom_id res chain seq x y z
N LEU A 1 -0.77 21.81 10.31
CA LEU A 1 0.28 21.20 9.51
C LEU A 1 0.20 21.75 8.10
N ASN A 2 1.31 22.32 7.60
CA ASN A 2 1.43 22.77 6.20
C ASN A 2 1.86 21.58 5.30
N HIS A 3 1.10 20.49 5.33
CA HIS A 3 1.36 19.34 4.48
C HIS A 3 0.67 19.52 3.14
N GLU A 4 1.38 19.24 2.05
CA GLU A 4 0.89 19.37 0.68
C GLU A 4 1.23 18.12 -0.12
N LEU A 5 0.33 17.75 -1.02
CA LEU A 5 0.55 16.71 -2.01
C LEU A 5 0.88 17.37 -3.35
N LEU A 6 2.06 17.07 -3.89
CA LEU A 6 2.48 17.47 -5.23
C LEU A 6 2.24 16.33 -6.22
N ILE A 7 1.52 16.61 -7.31
CA ILE A 7 1.34 15.70 -8.44
C ILE A 7 1.96 16.38 -9.67
N HIS A 8 2.99 15.75 -10.25
CA HIS A 8 3.79 16.36 -11.34
C HIS A 8 4.42 15.28 -12.25
N GLY A 9 5.38 15.69 -13.09
CA GLY A 9 6.06 14.85 -14.06
C GLY A 9 5.31 14.83 -15.39
N MET A 10 5.00 13.65 -15.91
CA MET A 10 4.31 13.50 -17.21
C MET A 10 2.81 13.77 -17.07
N VAL A 11 2.47 14.99 -16.68
CA VAL A 11 1.09 15.51 -16.59
C VAL A 11 0.96 16.81 -17.37
N GLU A 12 -0.26 17.14 -17.82
CA GLU A 12 -0.53 18.40 -18.53
C GLU A 12 -0.45 19.60 -17.59
N LYS A 13 -1.01 19.46 -16.38
CA LYS A 13 -1.10 20.52 -15.38
C LYS A 13 -0.68 19.99 -14.01
N PRO A 14 0.55 20.25 -13.55
CA PRO A 14 0.95 19.90 -12.19
C PRO A 14 0.02 20.53 -11.14
N LEU A 15 -0.29 19.78 -10.11
CA LEU A 15 -1.12 20.22 -8.98
C LEU A 15 -0.37 20.12 -7.66
N LYS A 16 -0.58 21.11 -6.83
CA LYS A 16 -0.16 21.15 -5.44
C LYS A 16 -1.41 21.33 -4.58
N LEU A 17 -1.72 20.34 -3.77
CA LEU A 17 -2.97 20.27 -3.01
C LEU A 17 -2.68 20.31 -1.51
N SER A 18 -3.30 21.24 -0.81
CA SER A 18 -3.44 21.16 0.64
C SER A 18 -4.42 20.04 1.01
N ILE A 19 -4.47 19.67 2.30
CA ILE A 19 -5.47 18.71 2.79
C ILE A 19 -6.90 19.27 2.61
N ALA A 20 -7.07 20.57 2.74
CA ALA A 20 -8.37 21.22 2.50
C ALA A 20 -8.79 21.10 1.03
N ASP A 21 -7.86 21.30 0.09
CA ASP A 21 -8.14 21.13 -1.34
C ASP A 21 -8.46 19.69 -1.68
N LEU A 22 -7.71 18.73 -1.13
CA LEU A 22 -7.96 17.29 -1.34
C LEU A 22 -9.36 16.90 -0.88
N LYS A 23 -9.83 17.42 0.26
CA LYS A 23 -11.17 17.14 0.81
C LYS A 23 -12.33 17.76 0.00
N ARG A 24 -12.05 18.59 -0.98
CA ARG A 24 -13.08 19.13 -1.91
C ARG A 24 -13.40 18.18 -3.06
N PHE A 25 -12.54 17.19 -3.31
CA PHE A 25 -12.82 16.13 -4.28
C PHE A 25 -13.84 15.12 -3.73
N PRO A 26 -14.57 14.40 -4.60
CA PRO A 26 -15.48 13.35 -4.16
C PRO A 26 -14.76 12.32 -3.28
N ALA A 27 -15.29 12.13 -2.08
CA ALA A 27 -14.75 11.14 -1.14
C ALA A 27 -15.30 9.74 -1.46
N THR A 28 -14.47 8.74 -1.24
CA THR A 28 -14.82 7.33 -1.33
C THR A 28 -14.39 6.65 -0.03
N THR A 29 -15.22 5.72 0.45
CA THR A 29 -14.90 4.87 1.62
C THR A 29 -14.87 3.42 1.19
N ARG A 30 -13.82 2.70 1.59
CA ARG A 30 -13.63 1.28 1.32
C ARG A 30 -13.03 0.55 2.51
N THR A 31 -13.51 -0.67 2.78
CA THR A 31 -12.81 -1.58 3.68
C THR A 31 -11.71 -2.29 2.91
N GLY A 32 -10.53 -2.34 3.50
CA GLY A 32 -9.38 -3.00 2.90
C GLY A 32 -8.35 -3.40 3.95
N PHE A 33 -7.62 -4.46 3.68
CA PHE A 33 -6.51 -4.88 4.50
C PHE A 33 -5.18 -4.33 3.97
N ILE A 34 -4.23 -4.22 4.87
CA ILE A 34 -2.82 -3.96 4.56
C ILE A 34 -2.02 -5.08 5.22
N GLU A 35 -1.18 -5.73 4.45
CA GLU A 35 -0.36 -6.83 4.91
C GLU A 35 1.09 -6.63 4.50
N CYS A 36 2.00 -6.89 5.43
CA CYS A 36 3.43 -6.84 5.16
C CYS A 36 3.87 -8.05 4.31
N SER A 37 4.75 -7.85 3.34
CA SER A 37 5.38 -8.95 2.58
C SER A 37 6.12 -9.95 3.47
N GLY A 38 6.59 -9.53 4.64
CA GLY A 38 7.22 -10.39 5.64
C GLY A 38 6.24 -11.09 6.58
N ASN A 39 4.92 -11.05 6.32
CA ASN A 39 3.96 -11.86 7.06
C ASN A 39 4.22 -13.35 6.80
N LEU A 40 3.76 -14.24 7.67
CA LEU A 40 4.17 -15.65 7.72
C LEU A 40 5.64 -15.85 8.12
N ASN A 41 6.03 -15.26 9.24
CA ASN A 41 7.38 -15.38 9.76
C ASN A 41 7.72 -16.84 10.14
N THR A 42 8.49 -17.51 9.32
CA THR A 42 8.91 -18.90 9.50
C THR A 42 9.87 -19.12 10.70
N ARG A 43 10.26 -18.06 11.40
CA ARG A 43 11.11 -18.14 12.61
C ARG A 43 10.32 -18.38 13.90
N ALA A 44 9.01 -18.51 13.82
CA ALA A 44 8.14 -18.59 14.99
C ALA A 44 8.18 -19.95 15.72
N GLY A 45 8.90 -20.96 15.22
CA GLY A 45 9.04 -22.27 15.84
C GLY A 45 7.79 -23.17 15.75
N GLU A 46 7.88 -24.39 16.30
CA GLU A 46 6.82 -25.38 16.20
C GLU A 46 5.56 -25.03 17.04
N GLU A 47 5.70 -24.15 18.02
CA GLU A 47 4.64 -23.71 18.92
C GLU A 47 3.91 -22.45 18.41
N ALA A 48 4.14 -22.05 17.16
CA ALA A 48 3.57 -20.83 16.61
C ALA A 48 2.07 -20.96 16.36
N THR A 49 1.30 -20.01 16.90
CA THR A 49 -0.12 -19.88 16.56
C THR A 49 -0.30 -19.14 15.22
N PRO A 50 -1.43 -19.32 14.53
CA PRO A 50 -1.74 -18.56 13.32
C PRO A 50 -1.66 -17.03 13.52
N GLN A 51 -2.04 -16.55 14.71
CA GLN A 51 -1.97 -15.13 15.05
C GLN A 51 -0.52 -14.64 15.15
N MET A 52 0.41 -15.47 15.60
CA MET A 52 1.84 -15.14 15.61
C MET A 52 2.45 -15.15 14.22
N LEU A 53 2.03 -16.10 13.37
CA LEU A 53 2.50 -16.23 12.00
C LEU A 53 1.95 -15.14 11.09
N CYS A 54 0.65 -14.82 11.23
CA CYS A 54 -0.08 -13.92 10.32
C CYS A 54 -0.36 -12.54 10.94
N GLY A 55 0.34 -12.16 12.01
CA GLY A 55 0.07 -10.94 12.78
C GLY A 55 0.46 -9.63 12.11
N LEU A 56 1.19 -9.66 10.98
CA LEU A 56 1.59 -8.47 10.24
C LEU A 56 0.54 -8.06 9.19
N THR A 57 -0.73 -8.18 9.54
CA THR A 57 -1.86 -7.74 8.74
C THR A 57 -2.84 -6.91 9.57
N SER A 58 -3.53 -5.99 8.94
CA SER A 58 -4.61 -5.21 9.57
C SER A 58 -5.68 -4.87 8.55
N GLN A 59 -6.94 -4.88 8.98
CA GLN A 59 -8.07 -4.47 8.16
C GLN A 59 -8.73 -3.24 8.76
N SER A 60 -9.10 -2.29 7.92
CA SER A 60 -9.75 -1.04 8.34
C SER A 60 -10.68 -0.53 7.24
N GLU A 61 -11.57 0.36 7.63
CA GLU A 61 -12.29 1.22 6.72
C GLU A 61 -11.43 2.45 6.40
N TRP A 62 -11.26 2.75 5.13
CA TRP A 62 -10.43 3.85 4.63
C TRP A 62 -11.27 4.86 3.87
N THR A 63 -11.16 6.14 4.21
CA THR A 63 -11.83 7.24 3.51
C THR A 63 -10.81 8.18 2.87
N GLY A 64 -11.03 8.52 1.62
CA GLY A 64 -10.14 9.39 0.86
C GLY A 64 -10.67 9.69 -0.53
N VAL A 65 -9.77 10.04 -1.43
CA VAL A 65 -10.05 10.38 -2.83
C VAL A 65 -9.44 9.32 -3.74
N ALA A 66 -10.17 8.83 -4.73
CA ALA A 66 -9.63 7.93 -5.75
C ALA A 66 -8.50 8.64 -6.51
N VAL A 67 -7.34 7.98 -6.65
CA VAL A 67 -6.20 8.54 -7.39
C VAL A 67 -6.59 8.81 -8.85
N SER A 68 -7.43 7.98 -9.45
CA SER A 68 -7.96 8.19 -10.81
C SER A 68 -8.67 9.53 -10.98
N THR A 69 -9.32 10.05 -9.93
CA THR A 69 -9.94 11.39 -9.95
C THR A 69 -8.88 12.49 -9.99
N LEU A 70 -7.81 12.36 -9.19
CA LEU A 70 -6.71 13.31 -9.17
C LEU A 70 -5.92 13.28 -10.49
N LEU A 71 -5.69 12.09 -11.06
CA LEU A 71 -4.99 11.94 -12.34
C LEU A 71 -5.79 12.49 -13.52
N ARG A 72 -7.12 12.43 -13.47
CA ARG A 72 -7.97 13.11 -14.49
C ARG A 72 -7.87 14.63 -14.38
N GLU A 73 -7.77 15.18 -13.19
CA GLU A 73 -7.64 16.63 -12.97
C GLU A 73 -6.30 17.17 -13.49
N VAL A 74 -5.20 16.43 -13.31
CA VAL A 74 -3.88 16.85 -13.80
C VAL A 74 -3.68 16.59 -15.28
N GLY A 75 -4.45 15.67 -15.90
CA GLY A 75 -4.28 15.19 -17.26
C GLY A 75 -2.96 14.42 -17.45
N LEU A 76 -3.05 13.14 -17.80
CA LEU A 76 -1.87 12.32 -18.07
C LEU A 76 -1.36 12.59 -19.49
N LYS A 77 -0.05 12.82 -19.64
CA LYS A 77 0.58 12.88 -20.96
C LYS A 77 0.64 11.48 -21.60
N PRO A 78 0.60 11.40 -22.94
CA PRO A 78 0.84 10.16 -23.64
C PRO A 78 2.15 9.50 -23.17
N LYS A 79 2.13 8.16 -23.01
CA LYS A 79 3.23 7.34 -22.49
C LYS A 79 3.45 7.40 -20.97
N ALA A 80 2.79 8.26 -20.20
CA ALA A 80 2.85 8.15 -18.72
C ALA A 80 2.33 6.78 -18.30
N SER A 81 3.22 5.94 -17.78
CA SER A 81 2.93 4.54 -17.44
C SER A 81 3.37 4.15 -16.04
N TRP A 82 4.18 4.99 -15.39
CA TRP A 82 4.69 4.79 -14.04
C TRP A 82 4.53 6.03 -13.18
N CYS A 83 4.53 5.82 -11.87
CA CYS A 83 4.45 6.89 -10.88
C CYS A 83 5.37 6.57 -9.71
N LEU A 84 6.20 7.52 -9.31
CA LEU A 84 6.85 7.51 -8.00
C LEU A 84 5.88 8.02 -6.96
N ALA A 85 5.56 7.22 -5.97
CA ALA A 85 4.88 7.64 -4.74
C ALA A 85 5.93 7.82 -3.63
N GLU A 86 5.99 8.99 -3.00
CA GLU A 86 7.01 9.32 -2.01
C GLU A 86 6.39 9.93 -0.75
N GLY A 87 6.88 9.47 0.40
CA GLY A 87 6.50 9.97 1.74
C GLY A 87 7.35 11.15 2.21
N ALA A 88 6.85 11.86 3.21
CA ALA A 88 7.54 12.98 3.88
C ALA A 88 8.30 12.55 5.15
N ASP A 89 8.52 11.25 5.33
CA ASP A 89 9.31 10.72 6.43
C ASP A 89 10.81 10.95 6.22
N ALA A 90 11.62 10.78 7.26
CA ALA A 90 13.06 11.02 7.20
C ALA A 90 13.80 10.10 6.20
N ALA A 91 13.24 8.92 5.93
CA ALA A 91 13.80 7.98 4.95
C ALA A 91 13.38 8.30 3.51
N LEU A 92 12.41 9.20 3.30
CA LEU A 92 11.79 9.49 2.01
C LEU A 92 11.33 8.19 1.32
N MET A 93 10.65 7.34 2.10
CA MET A 93 10.14 6.05 1.61
C MET A 93 9.42 6.26 0.29
N SER A 94 9.84 5.58 -0.75
CA SER A 94 9.28 5.74 -2.08
C SER A 94 9.14 4.41 -2.80
N ARG A 95 8.07 4.29 -3.59
CA ARG A 95 7.79 3.11 -4.41
C ARG A 95 7.36 3.51 -5.81
N SER A 96 7.76 2.69 -6.76
CA SER A 96 7.34 2.82 -8.16
C SER A 96 6.05 2.05 -8.38
N VAL A 97 5.01 2.73 -8.87
CA VAL A 97 3.66 2.16 -9.06
C VAL A 97 3.24 2.35 -10.52
N PRO A 98 2.80 1.30 -11.22
CA PRO A 98 2.20 1.44 -12.55
C PRO A 98 0.97 2.36 -12.52
N VAL A 99 0.83 3.22 -13.52
CA VAL A 99 -0.33 4.11 -13.68
C VAL A 99 -1.63 3.33 -13.76
N GLU A 100 -1.61 2.14 -14.36
CA GLU A 100 -2.77 1.24 -14.42
C GLU A 100 -3.34 0.96 -13.03
N LYS A 101 -2.50 0.62 -12.04
CA LYS A 101 -2.93 0.41 -10.65
C LYS A 101 -3.50 1.67 -10.02
N LEU A 102 -2.92 2.83 -10.33
CA LEU A 102 -3.40 4.11 -9.81
C LEU A 102 -4.77 4.50 -10.37
N LEU A 103 -5.06 4.11 -11.61
CA LEU A 103 -6.34 4.38 -12.27
C LEU A 103 -7.45 3.41 -11.85
N ASP A 104 -7.09 2.20 -11.41
CA ASP A 104 -8.03 1.15 -11.02
C ASP A 104 -8.66 1.43 -9.65
N ASP A 105 -7.95 1.18 -8.57
CA ASP A 105 -8.54 1.15 -7.23
C ASP A 105 -7.75 1.93 -6.17
N ALA A 106 -6.63 2.58 -6.55
CA ALA A 106 -5.79 3.33 -5.65
C ALA A 106 -6.50 4.55 -5.04
N MET A 107 -6.19 4.86 -3.79
CA MET A 107 -6.75 6.00 -3.06
C MET A 107 -5.68 6.80 -2.33
N VAL A 108 -5.84 8.12 -2.30
CA VAL A 108 -5.18 8.99 -1.31
C VAL A 108 -6.14 9.14 -0.14
N VAL A 109 -5.84 8.45 0.97
CA VAL A 109 -6.74 8.41 2.13
C VAL A 109 -6.29 9.38 3.23
N TYR A 110 -7.25 9.97 3.92
CA TYR A 110 -7.06 10.93 5.02
C TYR A 110 -7.79 10.52 6.30
N ALA A 111 -8.60 9.44 6.25
CA ALA A 111 -9.28 8.92 7.44
C ALA A 111 -9.25 7.38 7.46
N GLN A 112 -9.30 6.83 8.68
CA GLN A 112 -9.32 5.40 8.98
C GLN A 112 -10.35 5.16 10.07
N ASN A 113 -11.30 4.24 9.85
CA ASN A 113 -12.38 3.90 10.79
C ASN A 113 -13.16 5.14 11.28
N GLY A 114 -13.50 6.06 10.35
CA GLY A 114 -14.25 7.28 10.66
C GLY A 114 -13.46 8.42 11.32
N GLU A 115 -12.19 8.21 11.66
CA GLU A 115 -11.33 9.21 12.29
C GLU A 115 -10.19 9.66 11.35
N ALA A 116 -9.59 10.83 11.64
CA ALA A 116 -8.36 11.23 10.96
C ALA A 116 -7.26 10.18 11.17
N LEU A 117 -6.40 9.99 10.17
CA LEU A 117 -5.25 9.09 10.30
C LEU A 117 -4.43 9.46 11.54
N ARG A 118 -3.98 8.45 12.29
CA ARG A 118 -3.00 8.65 13.36
C ARG A 118 -1.61 8.88 12.78
N PRO A 119 -0.69 9.58 13.49
CA PRO A 119 0.68 9.82 13.01
C PRO A 119 1.38 8.55 12.52
N GLY A 120 1.33 7.46 13.29
CA GLY A 120 1.92 6.17 12.93
C GLY A 120 1.26 5.50 11.70
N GLN A 121 0.05 5.89 11.35
CA GLN A 121 -0.67 5.41 10.17
C GLN A 121 -0.51 6.30 8.93
N GLY A 122 0.25 7.40 9.05
CA GLY A 122 0.58 8.27 7.93
C GLY A 122 -0.20 9.58 7.87
N TYR A 123 -0.65 10.14 9.04
CA TYR A 123 -1.26 11.46 9.09
C TYR A 123 -0.39 12.51 8.39
N PRO A 124 -0.92 13.43 7.54
CA PRO A 124 -2.34 13.64 7.31
C PRO A 124 -2.94 12.81 6.17
N ILE A 125 -2.12 12.25 5.28
CA ILE A 125 -2.56 11.44 4.14
C ILE A 125 -1.58 10.31 3.84
N ARG A 126 -2.11 9.21 3.30
CA ARG A 126 -1.31 8.11 2.79
C ARG A 126 -1.87 7.57 1.47
N LEU A 127 -1.04 6.88 0.71
CA LEU A 127 -1.47 6.08 -0.43
C LEU A 127 -2.02 4.74 0.07
N LEU A 128 -3.13 4.31 -0.50
CA LEU A 128 -3.72 2.98 -0.33
C LEU A 128 -3.76 2.29 -1.69
N LEU A 129 -3.17 1.09 -1.77
CA LEU A 129 -3.12 0.24 -2.98
C LEU A 129 -3.71 -1.13 -2.65
N PRO A 130 -5.05 -1.32 -2.70
CA PRO A 130 -5.70 -2.57 -2.31
C PRO A 130 -5.09 -3.79 -2.99
N GLY A 131 -4.89 -4.89 -2.24
CA GLY A 131 -4.31 -6.14 -2.75
C GLY A 131 -2.80 -6.12 -3.02
N TRP A 132 -2.10 -5.04 -2.64
CA TRP A 132 -0.66 -4.92 -2.77
C TRP A 132 0.06 -4.99 -1.42
N GLU A 133 1.35 -5.32 -1.43
CA GLU A 133 2.19 -5.37 -0.24
C GLU A 133 2.15 -4.09 0.59
N GLY A 134 2.13 -4.22 1.92
CA GLY A 134 2.03 -3.11 2.86
C GLY A 134 3.04 -2.00 2.67
N ASN A 135 4.24 -2.32 2.21
CA ASN A 135 5.30 -1.32 1.96
C ASN A 135 4.99 -0.39 0.78
N THR A 136 4.08 -0.75 -0.12
CA THR A 136 3.66 0.10 -1.25
C THR A 136 2.65 1.17 -0.85
N HIS A 137 2.02 1.03 0.31
CA HIS A 137 1.04 1.98 0.85
C HIS A 137 1.75 3.14 1.55
N ILE A 138 2.36 4.03 0.76
CA ILE A 138 3.22 5.11 1.25
C ILE A 138 2.50 6.01 2.25
N LYS A 139 3.01 6.07 3.47
CA LYS A 139 2.54 6.97 4.55
C LYS A 139 3.10 8.37 4.38
N TRP A 140 2.41 9.36 4.96
CA TRP A 140 2.81 10.78 4.87
C TRP A 140 3.02 11.21 3.42
N LEU A 141 2.14 10.78 2.52
CA LEU A 141 2.31 10.96 1.08
C LEU A 141 2.47 12.43 0.72
N ARG A 142 3.59 12.79 0.10
CA ARG A 142 3.93 14.17 -0.29
C ARG A 142 4.03 14.39 -1.79
N ARG A 143 4.32 13.31 -2.56
CA ARG A 143 4.59 13.43 -3.98
C ARG A 143 4.10 12.22 -4.78
N LEU A 144 3.50 12.51 -5.93
CA LEU A 144 3.22 11.58 -7.02
C LEU A 144 3.88 12.15 -8.27
N GLU A 145 4.93 11.49 -8.78
CA GLU A 145 5.67 11.92 -9.98
C GLU A 145 5.44 10.92 -11.11
N LEU A 146 4.80 11.37 -12.19
CA LEU A 146 4.45 10.55 -13.36
C LEU A 146 5.62 10.47 -14.35
N SER A 147 5.88 9.25 -14.89
CA SER A 147 6.97 8.95 -15.83
C SER A 147 6.54 7.91 -16.87
N ASP A 148 7.33 7.74 -17.91
CA ASP A 148 7.20 6.69 -18.91
C ASP A 148 8.00 5.42 -18.60
N ALA A 149 8.75 5.43 -17.50
CA ALA A 149 9.55 4.30 -17.02
C ALA A 149 9.48 4.17 -15.49
N PRO A 150 9.71 2.97 -14.93
CA PRO A 150 9.74 2.77 -13.49
C PRO A 150 10.93 3.49 -12.86
N PHE A 151 10.75 3.95 -11.63
CA PHE A 151 11.80 4.54 -10.81
C PHE A 151 12.52 3.41 -10.06
N MET A 152 13.84 3.35 -10.16
CA MET A 152 14.67 2.40 -9.43
C MET A 152 14.98 2.95 -8.05
N THR A 153 13.99 2.94 -7.17
CA THR A 153 14.17 3.39 -5.79
C THR A 153 15.03 2.40 -5.01
N ARG A 154 15.45 2.78 -3.81
CA ARG A 154 16.19 1.88 -2.92
C ARG A 154 15.39 0.60 -2.63
N GLU A 155 14.08 0.70 -2.50
CA GLU A 155 13.21 -0.42 -2.20
C GLU A 155 13.14 -1.41 -3.38
N GLU A 156 13.02 -0.94 -4.61
CA GLU A 156 13.02 -1.78 -5.82
C GLU A 156 14.37 -2.44 -6.10
N THR A 157 15.47 -1.83 -5.65
CA THR A 157 16.82 -2.31 -6.00
C THR A 157 17.50 -3.13 -4.90
N SER A 158 17.05 -3.05 -3.64
CA SER A 158 17.75 -3.69 -2.52
C SER A 158 16.88 -4.42 -1.51
N LYS A 159 15.57 -4.20 -1.48
CA LYS A 159 14.71 -4.71 -0.39
C LYS A 159 13.59 -5.63 -0.87
N TYR A 160 12.96 -5.29 -1.98
CA TYR A 160 11.77 -5.97 -2.50
C TYR A 160 12.06 -6.51 -3.89
N THR A 161 13.14 -7.27 -3.99
CA THR A 161 13.63 -7.93 -5.18
C THR A 161 13.86 -9.39 -4.87
N ASP A 162 13.25 -10.28 -5.62
CA ASP A 162 13.32 -11.71 -5.39
C ASP A 162 14.49 -12.33 -6.18
N PRO A 163 15.49 -12.94 -5.52
CA PRO A 163 16.56 -13.63 -6.23
C PRO A 163 16.03 -14.86 -6.95
N MET A 164 16.43 -15.05 -8.20
CA MET A 164 16.06 -16.17 -9.04
C MET A 164 17.22 -17.15 -9.20
N LYS A 165 16.91 -18.42 -9.54
CA LYS A 165 17.92 -19.50 -9.67
C LYS A 165 19.00 -19.27 -10.73
N ASN A 166 18.75 -18.36 -11.68
CA ASN A 166 19.65 -18.05 -12.80
C ASN A 166 20.47 -16.76 -12.57
N ASP A 167 20.73 -16.41 -11.33
CA ASP A 167 21.44 -15.18 -10.91
C ASP A 167 20.80 -13.87 -11.40
N THR A 168 19.52 -13.92 -11.75
CA THR A 168 18.72 -12.71 -12.02
C THR A 168 17.87 -12.34 -10.81
N ALA A 169 17.25 -11.18 -10.85
CA ALA A 169 16.34 -10.71 -9.81
C ALA A 169 14.99 -10.32 -10.43
N ARG A 170 13.88 -10.75 -9.78
CA ARG A 170 12.54 -10.30 -10.10
C ARG A 170 12.25 -9.05 -9.31
N GLN A 171 11.86 -7.99 -10.00
CA GLN A 171 11.39 -6.75 -9.41
C GLN A 171 9.86 -6.63 -9.54
N PHE A 172 9.27 -5.73 -8.75
CA PHE A 172 7.84 -5.41 -8.80
C PHE A 172 6.90 -6.59 -8.48
N SER A 173 7.34 -7.49 -7.61
CA SER A 173 6.52 -8.58 -7.05
C SER A 173 5.65 -8.02 -5.91
N VAL A 174 4.72 -7.14 -6.22
CA VAL A 174 4.00 -6.31 -5.24
C VAL A 174 2.58 -6.79 -4.95
N VAL A 175 2.04 -7.70 -5.77
CA VAL A 175 0.68 -8.22 -5.62
C VAL A 175 0.66 -9.27 -4.51
N MET A 176 -0.29 -9.15 -3.60
CA MET A 176 -0.55 -10.14 -2.56
C MET A 176 -1.56 -11.16 -3.08
N ASP A 177 -1.15 -12.41 -3.13
CA ASP A 177 -2.02 -13.51 -3.53
C ASP A 177 -3.09 -13.80 -2.47
N ALA A 178 -4.23 -14.35 -2.90
CA ALA A 178 -5.26 -14.83 -2.00
C ALA A 178 -4.71 -15.97 -1.14
N ARG A 179 -4.97 -15.93 0.17
CA ARG A 179 -4.60 -16.99 1.10
C ARG A 179 -5.64 -17.15 2.19
N SER A 180 -5.62 -18.31 2.80
CA SER A 180 -6.43 -18.64 3.98
C SER A 180 -5.58 -19.30 5.03
N VAL A 181 -6.00 -19.18 6.27
CA VAL A 181 -5.34 -19.77 7.43
C VAL A 181 -6.39 -20.41 8.32
N ILE A 182 -6.16 -21.65 8.73
CA ILE A 182 -6.96 -22.32 9.75
C ILE A 182 -6.61 -21.69 11.11
N THR A 183 -7.57 -21.05 11.75
CA THR A 183 -7.39 -20.36 13.02
C THR A 183 -7.79 -21.20 14.24
N TYR A 184 -8.53 -22.30 14.01
CA TYR A 184 -8.91 -23.26 15.02
C TYR A 184 -9.11 -24.66 14.37
N PRO A 185 -8.61 -25.75 14.98
CA PRO A 185 -7.78 -25.77 16.18
C PRO A 185 -6.36 -25.23 15.90
N THR A 186 -5.71 -24.69 16.94
CA THR A 186 -4.33 -24.20 16.85
C THR A 186 -3.57 -24.62 18.10
N TYR A 187 -2.26 -24.72 18.01
CA TYR A 187 -1.40 -24.99 19.16
C TYR A 187 -1.73 -24.07 20.37
N PRO A 188 -1.83 -24.58 21.61
CA PRO A 188 -1.63 -25.97 22.04
C PRO A 188 -2.93 -26.80 22.16
N ALA A 189 -3.92 -26.56 21.30
CA ALA A 189 -5.22 -27.24 21.39
C ALA A 189 -5.08 -28.77 21.19
N GLU A 190 -5.60 -29.55 22.13
CA GLU A 190 -5.78 -30.99 22.01
C GLU A 190 -7.25 -31.26 21.72
N LEU A 191 -7.53 -32.07 20.71
CA LEU A 191 -8.89 -32.44 20.34
C LEU A 191 -9.15 -33.93 20.61
N GLU A 192 -10.29 -34.23 21.17
CA GLU A 192 -10.78 -35.61 21.25
C GLU A 192 -11.12 -36.13 19.86
N SER A 193 -11.08 -37.47 19.67
CA SER A 193 -11.52 -38.08 18.41
C SER A 193 -13.01 -37.82 18.16
N GLY A 194 -13.36 -37.19 17.05
CA GLY A 194 -14.74 -36.83 16.72
C GLY A 194 -14.85 -35.80 15.60
N TRP A 195 -16.05 -35.30 15.41
CA TRP A 195 -16.34 -34.22 14.51
C TRP A 195 -16.05 -32.88 15.18
N HIS A 196 -15.32 -32.02 14.48
CA HIS A 196 -14.94 -30.66 14.92
C HIS A 196 -15.24 -29.65 13.83
N GLU A 197 -15.69 -28.47 14.22
CA GLU A 197 -15.81 -27.32 13.35
C GLU A 197 -14.42 -26.65 13.21
N ILE A 198 -14.02 -26.32 11.98
CA ILE A 198 -12.71 -25.74 11.63
C ILE A 198 -12.92 -24.36 11.00
#